data_83a4e3dc5b35888fa1df7a7183e957e7
#
_entry.id   83a4e3dc5b35888fa1df7a7183e957e7
#
_cell.length_a   1.000
_cell.length_b   1.000
_cell.length_c   1.000
_cell.angle_alpha   90.00
_cell.angle_beta   90.00
_cell.angle_gamma   90.00
#
_symmetry.space_group_name_H-M   'P 1'
#
loop_
_entity.id
_entity.type
_entity.pdbx_description
1 polymer ?
#
loop_
_entity_poly.entity_id
_entity_poly.type
_entity_poly.pdbx_seq_one_letter_code
_entity_poly.pdbx_strand_id
1 'polypeptide(L)'
;MRFTKMHGLGNDYVYVNGFAETIDDPSAVARRVADRHFGVGGDGMILILPPRSNVPADVRMRMFNADGSEGEMCGNGVRCVAKYAFDHGLSRNNPLRVETGRGVLSLALTLGRDGKVSHVAVDMDEPILESARIPTRMLLPKVINQPLVELPDVPASAGWRERCGLDARMTCVSMGNPHVVIFCKHVDRVPLDVVGPQVETHPMFPARINVHFAEVIGPSEVKMRTWERGSGITLACGTGACAVVVAGALTSRLSRKALVHLPGGDLQIEWRDGDNHVIMTGPATEVFNGEWVS
;
A
#
# COMPACT_ATOMS: atom_id res chain seq x y z
N MET A 1 2.47 -28.33 -4.38
CA MET A 1 2.51 -26.99 -4.99
C MET A 1 3.78 -26.30 -4.52
N ARG A 2 4.66 -25.94 -5.44
CA ARG A 2 5.88 -25.17 -5.13
C ARG A 2 5.51 -23.68 -5.02
N PHE A 3 6.12 -23.00 -4.07
CA PHE A 3 5.86 -21.59 -3.83
C PHE A 3 7.11 -20.85 -3.35
N THR A 4 7.06 -19.52 -3.43
CA THR A 4 8.03 -18.61 -2.82
C THR A 4 7.30 -17.70 -1.84
N LYS A 5 7.81 -17.62 -0.61
CA LYS A 5 7.34 -16.64 0.39
C LYS A 5 8.06 -15.32 0.15
N MET A 6 7.29 -14.25 -0.06
CA MET A 6 7.86 -12.91 -0.26
C MET A 6 7.04 -11.86 0.49
N HIS A 7 7.66 -10.71 0.75
CA HIS A 7 6.96 -9.55 1.29
C HIS A 7 7.47 -8.22 0.71
N GLY A 8 6.54 -7.25 0.67
CA GLY A 8 6.87 -5.83 0.51
C GLY A 8 6.55 -5.10 1.80
N LEU A 9 7.60 -4.81 2.61
CA LEU A 9 7.46 -4.09 3.89
C LEU A 9 6.55 -4.80 4.91
N GLY A 10 6.67 -6.11 5.05
CA GLY A 10 5.88 -6.91 5.98
C GLY A 10 4.49 -7.33 5.48
N ASN A 11 3.98 -6.78 4.39
CA ASN A 11 2.80 -7.29 3.71
C ASN A 11 3.22 -8.53 2.89
N ASP A 12 2.88 -9.72 3.40
CA ASP A 12 3.49 -10.99 3.04
C ASP A 12 2.51 -11.93 2.34
N TYR A 13 2.91 -12.41 1.17
CA TYR A 13 2.10 -13.33 0.36
C TYR A 13 2.88 -14.61 0.03
N VAL A 14 2.11 -15.65 -0.33
CA VAL A 14 2.62 -16.87 -0.96
C VAL A 14 2.54 -16.71 -2.47
N TYR A 15 3.70 -16.71 -3.15
CA TYR A 15 3.80 -16.52 -4.60
C TYR A 15 3.94 -17.87 -5.29
N VAL A 16 3.12 -18.08 -6.31
CA VAL A 16 3.12 -19.32 -7.09
C VAL A 16 3.41 -19.00 -8.54
N ASN A 17 4.40 -19.70 -9.10
CA ASN A 17 4.76 -19.58 -10.50
C ASN A 17 3.78 -20.39 -11.38
N GLY A 18 2.78 -19.72 -11.90
CA GLY A 18 1.76 -20.31 -12.77
C GLY A 18 2.23 -20.61 -14.20
N PHE A 19 3.51 -20.38 -14.54
CA PHE A 19 4.14 -20.95 -15.75
C PHE A 19 4.51 -22.42 -15.54
N ALA A 20 4.63 -22.87 -14.29
CA ALA A 20 5.07 -24.22 -13.92
C ALA A 20 4.05 -25.00 -13.07
N GLU A 21 3.15 -24.30 -12.39
CA GLU A 21 2.14 -24.87 -11.49
C GLU A 21 0.74 -24.52 -11.99
N THR A 22 -0.20 -25.45 -11.93
CA THR A 22 -1.61 -25.21 -12.24
C THR A 22 -2.43 -25.30 -10.95
N ILE A 23 -3.32 -24.36 -10.72
CA ILE A 23 -4.20 -24.31 -9.56
C ILE A 23 -5.65 -24.18 -10.06
N ASP A 24 -6.44 -25.23 -9.83
CA ASP A 24 -7.82 -25.29 -10.32
C ASP A 24 -8.75 -24.33 -9.56
N ASP A 25 -8.63 -24.27 -8.22
CA ASP A 25 -9.38 -23.34 -7.37
C ASP A 25 -8.45 -22.45 -6.55
N PRO A 26 -7.97 -21.32 -7.14
CA PRO A 26 -7.06 -20.42 -6.43
C PRO A 26 -7.66 -19.81 -5.17
N SER A 27 -8.96 -19.57 -5.12
CA SER A 27 -9.68 -19.02 -3.97
C SER A 27 -9.64 -19.97 -2.77
N ALA A 28 -9.94 -21.26 -2.98
CA ALA A 28 -9.88 -22.26 -1.92
C ALA A 28 -8.44 -22.51 -1.46
N VAL A 29 -7.48 -22.55 -2.39
CA VAL A 29 -6.06 -22.72 -2.07
C VAL A 29 -5.54 -21.54 -1.26
N ALA A 30 -5.90 -20.29 -1.64
CA ALA A 30 -5.51 -19.08 -0.92
C ALA A 30 -5.94 -19.11 0.54
N ARG A 31 -7.20 -19.48 0.84
CA ARG A 31 -7.68 -19.61 2.22
C ARG A 31 -6.88 -20.60 3.05
N ARG A 32 -6.48 -21.72 2.46
CA ARG A 32 -5.72 -22.78 3.17
C ARG A 32 -4.26 -22.39 3.35
N VAL A 33 -3.61 -21.91 2.31
CA VAL A 33 -2.18 -21.61 2.32
C VAL A 33 -1.87 -20.33 3.11
N ALA A 34 -2.80 -19.38 3.18
CA ALA A 34 -2.64 -18.13 3.91
C ALA A 34 -2.85 -18.29 5.43
N ASP A 35 -3.46 -19.37 5.89
CA ASP A 35 -3.63 -19.63 7.32
C ASP A 35 -2.27 -19.67 8.04
N ARG A 36 -2.11 -18.81 9.08
CA ARG A 36 -0.84 -18.62 9.79
C ARG A 36 -0.54 -19.74 10.79
N HIS A 37 -1.52 -20.61 11.07
CA HIS A 37 -1.39 -21.75 12.02
C HIS A 37 -1.36 -23.10 11.33
N PHE A 38 -2.10 -23.25 10.22
CA PHE A 38 -2.29 -24.55 9.55
C PHE A 38 -1.81 -24.55 8.10
N GLY A 39 -1.41 -23.38 7.56
CA GLY A 39 -0.86 -23.21 6.22
C GLY A 39 0.60 -22.74 6.24
N VAL A 40 1.00 -22.06 5.17
CA VAL A 40 2.27 -21.35 5.08
C VAL A 40 2.21 -20.05 5.88
N GLY A 41 1.01 -19.47 5.97
CA GLY A 41 0.75 -18.20 6.62
C GLY A 41 1.06 -16.99 5.71
N GLY A 42 0.18 -16.01 5.69
CA GLY A 42 0.37 -14.78 4.93
C GLY A 42 -0.92 -13.99 4.78
N ASP A 43 -0.83 -12.84 4.12
CA ASP A 43 -1.98 -11.98 3.80
C ASP A 43 -2.80 -12.53 2.63
N GLY A 44 -2.27 -13.59 1.96
CA GLY A 44 -2.93 -14.26 0.85
C GLY A 44 -1.96 -14.99 -0.07
N MET A 45 -2.42 -15.24 -1.30
CA MET A 45 -1.66 -15.89 -2.36
C MET A 45 -1.65 -15.03 -3.63
N ILE A 46 -0.52 -15.00 -4.31
CA ILE A 46 -0.37 -14.34 -5.61
C ILE A 46 0.09 -15.35 -6.65
N LEU A 47 -0.65 -15.42 -7.76
CA LEU A 47 -0.27 -16.21 -8.94
C LEU A 47 0.46 -15.31 -9.93
N ILE A 48 1.64 -15.75 -10.37
CA ILE A 48 2.41 -15.14 -11.45
C ILE A 48 2.19 -15.99 -12.69
N LEU A 49 1.46 -15.45 -13.66
CA LEU A 49 0.94 -16.17 -14.82
C LEU A 49 1.50 -15.59 -16.13
N PRO A 50 1.43 -16.34 -17.25
CA PRO A 50 1.52 -15.74 -18.58
C PRO A 50 0.48 -14.63 -18.74
N PRO A 51 0.80 -13.53 -19.45
CA PRO A 51 -0.20 -12.51 -19.77
C PRO A 51 -1.30 -13.09 -20.65
N ARG A 52 -2.49 -12.48 -20.64
CA ARG A 52 -3.58 -12.86 -21.56
C ARG A 52 -3.18 -12.56 -23.01
N SER A 53 -3.74 -13.33 -23.93
CA SER A 53 -3.53 -13.08 -25.35
C SER A 53 -3.88 -11.63 -25.71
N ASN A 54 -3.00 -10.97 -26.49
CA ASN A 54 -3.13 -9.58 -26.92
C ASN A 54 -2.95 -8.50 -25.82
N VAL A 55 -2.53 -8.86 -24.61
CA VAL A 55 -2.13 -7.88 -23.58
C VAL A 55 -0.62 -7.67 -23.65
N PRO A 56 -0.13 -6.43 -23.86
CA PRO A 56 1.30 -6.15 -24.00
C PRO A 56 1.98 -6.10 -22.62
N ALA A 57 2.08 -7.25 -21.95
CA ALA A 57 2.70 -7.43 -20.65
C ALA A 57 3.72 -8.58 -20.67
N ASP A 58 4.61 -8.60 -19.70
CA ASP A 58 5.63 -9.63 -19.54
C ASP A 58 5.11 -10.80 -18.70
N VAL A 59 4.38 -10.47 -17.63
CA VAL A 59 3.72 -11.42 -16.73
C VAL A 59 2.35 -10.87 -16.32
N ARG A 60 1.52 -11.74 -15.77
CA ARG A 60 0.21 -11.40 -15.19
C ARG A 60 0.18 -11.74 -13.71
N MET A 61 -0.35 -10.83 -12.91
CA MET A 61 -0.62 -11.01 -11.50
C MET A 61 -2.11 -11.30 -11.27
N ARG A 62 -2.41 -12.37 -10.52
CA ARG A 62 -3.72 -12.55 -9.85
C ARG A 62 -3.48 -12.68 -8.37
N MET A 63 -4.19 -11.88 -7.58
CA MET A 63 -4.02 -11.80 -6.13
C MET A 63 -5.29 -12.28 -5.42
N PHE A 64 -5.11 -13.15 -4.43
CA PHE A 64 -6.18 -13.66 -3.58
C PHE A 64 -5.84 -13.34 -2.13
N ASN A 65 -6.76 -12.67 -1.44
CA ASN A 65 -6.65 -12.38 -0.01
C ASN A 65 -6.74 -13.66 0.83
N ALA A 66 -6.44 -13.58 2.13
CA ALA A 66 -6.53 -14.71 3.05
C ALA A 66 -7.96 -15.30 3.18
N ASP A 67 -9.00 -14.50 2.91
CA ASP A 67 -10.40 -14.96 2.85
C ASP A 67 -10.78 -15.62 1.52
N GLY A 68 -9.83 -15.68 0.56
CA GLY A 68 -10.02 -16.23 -0.78
C GLY A 68 -10.65 -15.26 -1.77
N SER A 69 -10.98 -14.03 -1.40
CA SER A 69 -11.46 -13.02 -2.35
C SER A 69 -10.34 -12.60 -3.31
N GLU A 70 -10.67 -12.41 -4.59
CA GLU A 70 -9.71 -11.93 -5.58
C GLU A 70 -9.64 -10.40 -5.52
N GLY A 71 -8.43 -9.86 -5.34
CA GLY A 71 -8.14 -8.43 -5.36
C GLY A 71 -7.61 -7.97 -6.71
N GLU A 72 -7.87 -6.72 -7.06
CA GLU A 72 -7.46 -6.17 -8.35
C GLU A 72 -5.95 -5.88 -8.43
N MET A 73 -5.37 -5.33 -7.36
CA MET A 73 -3.96 -4.95 -7.29
C MET A 73 -3.55 -4.64 -5.85
N CYS A 74 -2.29 -4.92 -5.52
CA CYS A 74 -1.61 -4.49 -4.30
C CYS A 74 -0.23 -3.94 -4.67
N GLY A 75 0.05 -2.68 -4.32
CA GLY A 75 1.33 -2.05 -4.63
C GLY A 75 2.54 -2.77 -4.02
N ASN A 76 2.39 -3.38 -2.84
CA ASN A 76 3.42 -4.22 -2.21
C ASN A 76 3.59 -5.53 -2.99
N GLY A 77 2.47 -6.19 -3.31
CA GLY A 77 2.45 -7.46 -4.03
C GLY A 77 3.02 -7.36 -5.44
N VAL A 78 2.70 -6.31 -6.19
CA VAL A 78 3.19 -6.15 -7.56
C VAL A 78 4.71 -5.92 -7.63
N ARG A 79 5.31 -5.28 -6.61
CA ARG A 79 6.78 -5.16 -6.53
C ARG A 79 7.44 -6.53 -6.38
N CYS A 80 6.87 -7.40 -5.56
CA CYS A 80 7.34 -8.77 -5.40
C CYS A 80 7.17 -9.59 -6.70
N VAL A 81 6.05 -9.42 -7.43
CA VAL A 81 5.86 -10.05 -8.74
C VAL A 81 6.95 -9.64 -9.72
N ALA A 82 7.26 -8.35 -9.79
CA ALA A 82 8.30 -7.84 -10.69
C ALA A 82 9.70 -8.37 -10.32
N LYS A 83 10.03 -8.38 -9.02
CA LYS A 83 11.28 -8.99 -8.53
C LYS A 83 11.34 -10.48 -8.88
N TYR A 84 10.29 -11.24 -8.56
CA TYR A 84 10.24 -12.66 -8.86
C TYR A 84 10.43 -12.92 -10.36
N ALA A 85 9.66 -12.23 -11.20
CA ALA A 85 9.70 -12.42 -12.65
C ALA A 85 11.09 -12.16 -13.22
N PHE A 86 11.77 -11.12 -12.76
CA PHE A 86 13.13 -10.79 -13.19
C PHE A 86 14.15 -11.77 -12.63
N ASP A 87 14.18 -11.99 -11.32
CA ASP A 87 15.22 -12.79 -10.64
C ASP A 87 15.16 -14.27 -11.04
N HIS A 88 13.94 -14.81 -11.30
CA HIS A 88 13.73 -16.18 -11.75
C HIS A 88 13.68 -16.35 -13.29
N GLY A 89 13.94 -15.30 -14.06
CA GLY A 89 14.11 -15.37 -15.51
C GLY A 89 12.82 -15.54 -16.32
N LEU A 90 11.67 -15.21 -15.76
CA LEU A 90 10.41 -15.17 -16.52
C LEU A 90 10.39 -13.99 -17.50
N SER A 91 11.02 -12.88 -17.15
CA SER A 91 11.32 -11.74 -18.03
C SER A 91 12.59 -11.04 -17.60
N ARG A 92 13.34 -10.45 -18.56
CA ARG A 92 14.53 -9.62 -18.31
C ARG A 92 14.32 -8.16 -18.71
N ASN A 93 13.07 -7.79 -19.02
CA ASN A 93 12.74 -6.43 -19.40
C ASN A 93 12.86 -5.48 -18.21
N ASN A 94 13.33 -4.26 -18.47
CA ASN A 94 13.33 -3.15 -17.53
C ASN A 94 13.06 -1.84 -18.32
N PRO A 95 11.89 -1.21 -18.17
CA PRO A 95 10.82 -1.56 -17.24
C PRO A 95 10.15 -2.90 -17.56
N LEU A 96 9.70 -3.61 -16.50
CA LEU A 96 8.92 -4.84 -16.57
C LEU A 96 7.44 -4.51 -16.52
N ARG A 97 6.64 -5.11 -17.41
CA ARG A 97 5.20 -4.84 -17.52
C ARG A 97 4.40 -5.98 -16.90
N VAL A 98 3.55 -5.64 -15.92
CA VAL A 98 2.69 -6.59 -15.22
C VAL A 98 1.23 -6.31 -15.53
N GLU A 99 0.54 -7.29 -16.11
CA GLU A 99 -0.91 -7.26 -16.23
C GLU A 99 -1.56 -7.51 -14.87
N THR A 100 -2.45 -6.62 -14.43
CA THR A 100 -3.21 -6.71 -13.18
C THR A 100 -4.71 -6.54 -13.42
N GLY A 101 -5.54 -6.69 -12.40
CA GLY A 101 -6.97 -6.39 -12.48
C GLY A 101 -7.28 -4.92 -12.81
N ARG A 102 -6.35 -4.00 -12.53
CA ARG A 102 -6.47 -2.56 -12.83
C ARG A 102 -5.88 -2.16 -14.19
N GLY A 103 -5.26 -3.08 -14.92
CA GLY A 103 -4.59 -2.81 -16.17
C GLY A 103 -3.13 -3.24 -16.16
N VAL A 104 -2.36 -2.78 -17.15
CA VAL A 104 -0.93 -3.07 -17.28
C VAL A 104 -0.12 -1.98 -16.57
N LEU A 105 0.68 -2.40 -15.60
CA LEU A 105 1.60 -1.52 -14.86
C LEU A 105 3.01 -1.67 -15.42
N SER A 106 3.71 -0.55 -15.60
CA SER A 106 5.12 -0.51 -15.98
C SER A 106 5.98 -0.25 -14.75
N LEU A 107 6.89 -1.17 -14.44
CA LEU A 107 7.64 -1.21 -13.19
C LEU A 107 9.12 -1.06 -13.48
N ALA A 108 9.74 0.04 -13.04
CA ALA A 108 11.17 0.24 -13.19
C ALA A 108 11.94 -0.49 -12.07
N LEU A 109 12.93 -1.30 -12.48
CA LEU A 109 13.69 -2.16 -11.57
C LEU A 109 15.05 -1.56 -11.27
N THR A 110 15.42 -1.52 -10.00
CA THR A 110 16.78 -1.22 -9.55
C THR A 110 17.45 -2.51 -9.11
N LEU A 111 18.60 -2.81 -9.71
CA LEU A 111 19.36 -4.02 -9.41
C LEU A 111 20.37 -3.75 -8.29
N GLY A 112 20.51 -4.72 -7.40
CA GLY A 112 21.57 -4.78 -6.41
C GLY A 112 22.92 -5.22 -7.02
N ARG A 113 23.95 -5.26 -6.18
CA ARG A 113 25.31 -5.71 -6.59
C ARG A 113 25.36 -7.18 -7.00
N ASP A 114 24.42 -7.98 -6.55
CA ASP A 114 24.23 -9.39 -6.86
C ASP A 114 23.47 -9.63 -8.19
N GLY A 115 23.11 -8.55 -8.90
CA GLY A 115 22.32 -8.60 -10.13
C GLY A 115 20.84 -8.91 -9.94
N LYS A 116 20.36 -9.02 -8.69
CA LYS A 116 18.94 -9.22 -8.36
C LYS A 116 18.25 -7.89 -8.13
N VAL A 117 16.93 -7.87 -8.27
CA VAL A 117 16.12 -6.69 -8.01
C VAL A 117 16.15 -6.34 -6.53
N SER A 118 16.57 -5.13 -6.20
CA SER A 118 16.60 -4.58 -4.84
C SER A 118 15.39 -3.69 -4.57
N HIS A 119 15.03 -2.82 -5.52
CA HIS A 119 13.90 -1.91 -5.43
C HIS A 119 13.09 -1.90 -6.71
N VAL A 120 11.80 -1.60 -6.57
CA VAL A 120 10.87 -1.49 -7.70
C VAL A 120 10.10 -0.19 -7.57
N ALA A 121 10.13 0.62 -8.63
CA ALA A 121 9.33 1.82 -8.77
C ALA A 121 8.02 1.50 -9.50
N VAL A 122 6.91 1.89 -8.89
CA VAL A 122 5.54 1.70 -9.38
C VAL A 122 4.93 3.06 -9.65
N ASP A 123 4.37 3.24 -10.84
CA ASP A 123 3.52 4.40 -11.13
C ASP A 123 2.14 4.15 -10.50
N MET A 124 1.75 5.03 -9.58
CA MET A 124 0.52 4.93 -8.80
C MET A 124 -0.59 5.81 -9.37
N ASP A 125 -0.42 6.34 -10.58
CA ASP A 125 -1.30 7.31 -11.26
C ASP A 125 -1.36 8.68 -10.56
N GLU A 126 -2.26 9.54 -11.04
CA GLU A 126 -2.50 10.87 -10.48
C GLU A 126 -3.30 10.79 -9.17
N PRO A 127 -2.97 11.61 -8.16
CA PRO A 127 -3.79 11.69 -6.95
C PRO A 127 -5.12 12.37 -7.26
N ILE A 128 -6.20 11.81 -6.78
CA ILE A 128 -7.55 12.37 -6.87
C ILE A 128 -7.79 13.25 -5.64
N LEU A 129 -8.07 14.55 -5.88
CA LEU A 129 -8.26 15.55 -4.82
C LEU A 129 -9.71 16.02 -4.69
N GLU A 130 -10.56 15.74 -5.66
CA GLU A 130 -11.97 16.15 -5.67
C GLU A 130 -12.75 15.40 -4.57
N SER A 131 -13.36 16.18 -3.67
CA SER A 131 -14.08 15.66 -2.48
C SER A 131 -15.13 14.59 -2.82
N ALA A 132 -15.86 14.79 -3.91
CA ALA A 132 -16.89 13.86 -4.37
C ALA A 132 -16.32 12.51 -4.83
N ARG A 133 -15.08 12.48 -5.35
CA ARG A 133 -14.38 11.29 -5.82
C ARG A 133 -13.59 10.58 -4.71
N ILE A 134 -13.42 11.24 -3.54
CA ILE A 134 -12.83 10.65 -2.32
C ILE A 134 -13.90 10.02 -1.42
N PRO A 135 -15.11 9.98 -1.79
CA PRO A 135 -16.43 10.07 -1.16
C PRO A 135 -16.39 10.68 0.28
N THR A 136 -16.34 12.01 0.33
CA THR A 136 -16.55 12.76 1.58
C THR A 136 -17.87 13.54 1.53
N ARG A 137 -18.48 13.82 2.69
CA ARG A 137 -19.66 14.69 2.80
C ARG A 137 -19.30 16.17 2.99
N MET A 138 -18.03 16.53 2.87
CA MET A 138 -17.63 17.93 2.93
C MET A 138 -18.06 18.66 1.64
N LEU A 139 -18.78 19.78 1.84
CA LEU A 139 -19.26 20.64 0.75
C LEU A 139 -18.15 21.57 0.21
N LEU A 140 -16.97 21.03 0.00
CA LEU A 140 -15.81 21.74 -0.54
C LEU A 140 -15.31 21.01 -1.78
N PRO A 141 -14.80 21.71 -2.80
CA PRO A 141 -14.24 21.07 -3.98
C PRO A 141 -13.08 20.11 -3.64
N LYS A 142 -12.26 20.48 -2.65
CA LYS A 142 -11.11 19.69 -2.14
C LYS A 142 -11.03 19.81 -0.63
N VAL A 143 -10.63 18.74 0.05
CA VAL A 143 -10.41 18.72 1.50
C VAL A 143 -8.91 18.85 1.76
N ILE A 144 -8.40 20.06 1.75
CA ILE A 144 -6.98 20.37 1.98
C ILE A 144 -6.88 21.26 3.21
N ASN A 145 -6.12 20.83 4.24
CA ASN A 145 -5.86 21.57 5.46
C ASN A 145 -7.15 22.04 6.16
N GLN A 146 -8.21 21.23 6.12
CA GLN A 146 -9.48 21.52 6.73
C GLN A 146 -9.51 21.10 8.21
N PRO A 147 -10.38 21.68 9.05
CA PRO A 147 -10.54 21.22 10.43
C PRO A 147 -10.77 19.70 10.48
N LEU A 148 -10.10 19.04 11.43
CA LEU A 148 -10.32 17.61 11.68
C LEU A 148 -11.77 17.39 12.11
N VAL A 149 -12.35 16.27 11.69
CA VAL A 149 -13.67 15.84 12.15
C VAL A 149 -13.71 15.72 13.69
N GLU A 150 -14.85 16.01 14.27
CA GLU A 150 -15.04 15.85 15.71
C GLU A 150 -14.93 14.37 16.09
N LEU A 151 -14.06 14.08 17.03
CA LEU A 151 -13.87 12.73 17.56
C LEU A 151 -14.33 12.74 19.02
N PRO A 152 -15.19 11.78 19.42
CA PRO A 152 -15.62 11.68 20.81
C PRO A 152 -14.42 11.43 21.73
N ASP A 153 -14.42 12.06 22.90
CA ASP A 153 -13.43 11.78 23.92
C ASP A 153 -13.67 10.38 24.49
N VAL A 154 -12.64 9.56 24.43
CA VAL A 154 -12.63 8.23 25.04
C VAL A 154 -11.73 8.26 26.26
N PRO A 155 -12.20 7.86 27.46
CA PRO A 155 -11.38 7.92 28.69
C PRO A 155 -10.01 7.25 28.55
N ALA A 156 -9.93 6.13 27.84
CA ALA A 156 -8.69 5.40 27.58
C ALA A 156 -7.64 6.20 26.78
N SER A 157 -8.07 7.26 26.08
CA SER A 157 -7.19 8.11 25.26
C SER A 157 -7.15 9.57 25.72
N ALA A 158 -7.65 9.90 26.92
CA ALA A 158 -7.70 11.27 27.43
C ALA A 158 -6.34 11.98 27.27
N GLY A 159 -6.37 13.21 26.73
CA GLY A 159 -5.17 14.05 26.51
C GLY A 159 -4.21 13.54 25.42
N TRP A 160 -4.62 12.62 24.56
CA TRP A 160 -3.75 12.11 23.48
C TRP A 160 -3.37 13.17 22.47
N ARG A 161 -4.28 14.12 22.21
CA ARG A 161 -4.07 15.19 21.22
C ARG A 161 -2.87 16.07 21.59
N GLU A 162 -2.80 16.45 22.85
CA GLU A 162 -1.68 17.25 23.40
C GLU A 162 -0.39 16.42 23.44
N ARG A 163 -0.49 15.15 23.90
CA ARG A 163 0.69 14.27 24.00
C ARG A 163 1.33 13.98 22.64
N CYS A 164 0.56 13.82 21.57
CA CYS A 164 1.12 13.63 20.24
C CYS A 164 1.38 14.97 19.50
N GLY A 165 0.98 16.12 20.08
CA GLY A 165 1.06 17.41 19.41
C GLY A 165 0.25 17.43 18.10
N LEU A 166 -1.03 17.02 18.20
CA LEU A 166 -1.92 16.91 17.05
C LEU A 166 -2.08 18.26 16.36
N ASP A 167 -1.90 18.28 15.04
CA ASP A 167 -2.48 19.33 14.23
C ASP A 167 -3.95 18.97 13.96
N ALA A 168 -4.87 19.76 14.52
CA ALA A 168 -6.30 19.53 14.40
C ALA A 168 -6.84 19.85 12.99
N ARG A 169 -6.08 19.45 11.97
CA ARG A 169 -6.41 19.62 10.56
C ARG A 169 -6.21 18.31 9.79
N MET A 170 -6.95 18.17 8.70
CA MET A 170 -6.88 17.00 7.84
C MET A 170 -6.82 17.38 6.35
N THR A 171 -6.23 16.49 5.57
CA THR A 171 -6.24 16.53 4.10
C THR A 171 -6.71 15.18 3.57
N CYS A 172 -7.65 15.16 2.63
CA CYS A 172 -8.13 13.94 2.00
C CYS A 172 -7.53 13.81 0.59
N VAL A 173 -7.07 12.60 0.28
CA VAL A 173 -6.49 12.22 -1.01
C VAL A 173 -7.01 10.84 -1.39
N SER A 174 -7.30 10.58 -2.66
CA SER A 174 -7.52 9.21 -3.14
C SER A 174 -6.40 8.81 -4.11
N MET A 175 -5.86 7.61 -3.90
CA MET A 175 -4.95 6.92 -4.82
C MET A 175 -5.65 5.71 -5.47
N GLY A 176 -6.95 5.90 -5.81
CA GLY A 176 -7.86 4.83 -6.20
C GLY A 176 -8.64 4.23 -5.02
N ASN A 177 -8.18 4.50 -3.81
CA ASN A 177 -8.87 4.25 -2.54
C ASN A 177 -8.74 5.49 -1.63
N PRO A 178 -9.72 5.77 -0.74
CA PRO A 178 -9.77 7.02 0.02
C PRO A 178 -8.81 7.02 1.21
N HIS A 179 -8.13 8.16 1.43
CA HIS A 179 -7.19 8.39 2.52
C HIS A 179 -7.46 9.74 3.19
N VAL A 180 -7.39 9.79 4.51
CA VAL A 180 -7.29 11.01 5.31
C VAL A 180 -5.93 11.07 5.99
N VAL A 181 -5.26 12.21 5.85
CA VAL A 181 -3.94 12.47 6.42
C VAL A 181 -4.06 13.55 7.50
N ILE A 182 -3.51 13.24 8.67
CA ILE A 182 -3.52 14.09 9.86
C ILE A 182 -2.07 14.21 10.36
N PHE A 183 -1.55 15.43 10.47
CA PHE A 183 -0.18 15.65 10.94
C PHE A 183 -0.12 15.78 12.46
N CYS A 184 0.98 15.35 13.05
CA CYS A 184 1.27 15.48 14.48
C CYS A 184 2.79 15.58 14.71
N LYS A 185 3.20 15.93 15.93
CA LYS A 185 4.64 16.03 16.31
C LYS A 185 5.25 14.71 16.73
N HIS A 186 4.43 13.75 17.22
CA HIS A 186 4.90 12.47 17.77
C HIS A 186 3.92 11.37 17.38
N VAL A 187 4.14 10.76 16.22
CA VAL A 187 3.22 9.76 15.66
C VAL A 187 3.10 8.50 16.50
N ASP A 188 4.14 8.13 17.24
CA ASP A 188 4.13 6.95 18.11
C ASP A 188 3.21 7.11 19.34
N ARG A 189 2.88 8.37 19.70
CA ARG A 189 2.00 8.70 20.83
C ARG A 189 0.51 8.73 20.46
N VAL A 190 0.18 8.49 19.20
CA VAL A 190 -1.20 8.40 18.74
C VAL A 190 -1.77 7.04 19.13
N PRO A 191 -2.85 6.97 19.92
CA PRO A 191 -3.54 5.71 20.25
C PRO A 191 -4.38 5.25 19.06
N LEU A 192 -3.69 4.71 18.05
CA LEU A 192 -4.25 4.46 16.73
C LEU A 192 -5.34 3.39 16.74
N ASP A 193 -5.25 2.44 17.65
CA ASP A 193 -6.26 1.40 17.93
C ASP A 193 -7.59 1.98 18.45
N VAL A 194 -7.55 3.16 19.06
CA VAL A 194 -8.73 3.86 19.60
C VAL A 194 -9.27 4.88 18.60
N VAL A 195 -8.40 5.72 18.03
CA VAL A 195 -8.84 6.84 17.17
C VAL A 195 -9.00 6.44 15.70
N GLY A 196 -8.27 5.42 15.25
CA GLY A 196 -8.35 4.92 13.88
C GLY A 196 -9.76 4.52 13.47
N PRO A 197 -10.44 3.61 14.22
CA PRO A 197 -11.80 3.20 13.89
C PRO A 197 -12.81 4.34 13.98
N GLN A 198 -12.61 5.33 14.87
CA GLN A 198 -13.51 6.49 14.98
C GLN A 198 -13.45 7.37 13.73
N VAL A 199 -12.25 7.61 13.19
CA VAL A 199 -12.06 8.37 11.95
C VAL A 199 -12.53 7.54 10.74
N GLU A 200 -12.15 6.25 10.66
CA GLU A 200 -12.53 5.35 9.56
C GLU A 200 -14.04 5.35 9.32
N THR A 201 -14.81 5.23 10.40
CA THR A 201 -16.28 5.07 10.36
C THR A 201 -17.06 6.37 10.57
N HIS A 202 -16.35 7.51 10.64
CA HIS A 202 -17.01 8.79 10.88
C HIS A 202 -18.05 9.10 9.77
N PRO A 203 -19.23 9.64 10.08
CA PRO A 203 -20.30 9.93 9.11
C PRO A 203 -19.86 10.84 7.94
N MET A 204 -18.78 11.61 8.11
CA MET A 204 -18.17 12.41 7.05
C MET A 204 -17.63 11.54 5.90
N PHE A 205 -17.32 10.28 6.14
CA PHE A 205 -16.74 9.33 5.18
C PHE A 205 -17.70 8.15 4.93
N PRO A 206 -18.73 8.33 4.07
CA PRO A 206 -19.79 7.33 3.90
C PRO A 206 -19.31 5.98 3.33
N ALA A 207 -18.18 5.95 2.63
CA ALA A 207 -17.54 4.73 2.12
C ALA A 207 -16.40 4.25 3.03
N ARG A 208 -16.30 4.77 4.27
CA ARG A 208 -15.15 4.66 5.16
C ARG A 208 -13.86 5.20 4.52
N ILE A 209 -12.78 5.29 5.28
CA ILE A 209 -11.52 5.89 4.83
C ILE A 209 -10.33 5.24 5.52
N ASN A 210 -9.18 5.16 4.82
CA ASN A 210 -7.89 4.83 5.43
C ASN A 210 -7.37 6.05 6.19
N VAL A 211 -6.87 5.86 7.39
CA VAL A 211 -6.46 6.94 8.30
C VAL A 211 -4.95 6.91 8.50
N HIS A 212 -4.30 8.04 8.26
CA HIS A 212 -2.86 8.17 8.41
C HIS A 212 -2.51 9.31 9.35
N PHE A 213 -1.75 9.00 10.39
CA PHE A 213 -1.07 10.00 11.20
C PHE A 213 0.37 10.10 10.73
N ALA A 214 0.86 11.34 10.55
CA ALA A 214 2.17 11.60 9.98
C ALA A 214 2.96 12.64 10.81
N GLU A 215 4.22 12.33 11.08
CA GLU A 215 5.20 13.16 11.74
C GLU A 215 6.25 13.61 10.74
N VAL A 216 6.34 14.90 10.47
CA VAL A 216 7.34 15.48 9.57
C VAL A 216 8.67 15.54 10.31
N ILE A 217 9.68 14.83 9.82
CA ILE A 217 11.05 14.81 10.35
C ILE A 217 11.86 15.94 9.69
N GLY A 218 11.65 16.11 8.39
CA GLY A 218 12.31 17.13 7.58
C GLY A 218 11.56 17.40 6.29
N PRO A 219 12.00 18.35 5.47
CA PRO A 219 11.30 18.70 4.23
C PRO A 219 11.11 17.55 3.25
N SER A 220 11.96 16.52 3.33
CA SER A 220 11.96 15.34 2.45
C SER A 220 11.89 14.04 3.22
N GLU A 221 11.40 14.09 4.48
CA GLU A 221 11.39 12.93 5.37
C GLU A 221 10.20 12.97 6.31
N VAL A 222 9.44 11.87 6.39
CA VAL A 222 8.21 11.76 7.18
C VAL A 222 8.07 10.36 7.75
N LYS A 223 7.63 10.25 9.00
CA LYS A 223 7.24 8.99 9.64
C LYS A 223 5.73 8.91 9.73
N MET A 224 5.15 7.74 9.46
CA MET A 224 3.71 7.57 9.50
C MET A 224 3.28 6.26 10.17
N ARG A 225 2.04 6.27 10.68
CA ARG A 225 1.32 5.08 11.11
C ARG A 225 -0.07 5.07 10.49
N THR A 226 -0.56 3.88 10.19
CA THR A 226 -1.78 3.68 9.40
C THR A 226 -2.78 2.82 10.14
N TRP A 227 -4.05 3.25 10.06
CA TRP A 227 -5.22 2.40 10.24
C TRP A 227 -5.89 2.22 8.89
N GLU A 228 -5.81 1.01 8.34
CA GLU A 228 -6.41 0.71 7.03
C GLU A 228 -7.88 0.33 7.16
N ARG A 229 -8.67 0.81 6.24
CA ARG A 229 -10.09 0.54 6.10
C ARG A 229 -10.36 -0.96 6.03
N GLY A 230 -11.04 -1.49 7.06
CA GLY A 230 -11.39 -2.91 7.16
C GLY A 230 -10.27 -3.85 7.62
N SER A 231 -9.03 -3.36 7.77
CA SER A 231 -7.87 -4.17 8.17
C SER A 231 -7.25 -3.74 9.51
N GLY A 232 -7.52 -2.50 9.94
CA GLY A 232 -6.96 -1.98 11.18
C GLY A 232 -5.51 -1.51 11.05
N ILE A 233 -4.71 -1.68 12.11
CA ILE A 233 -3.29 -1.30 12.11
C ILE A 233 -2.51 -2.24 11.19
N THR A 234 -1.79 -1.68 10.23
CA THR A 234 -0.94 -2.42 9.29
C THR A 234 0.51 -1.92 9.33
N LEU A 235 1.43 -2.77 8.90
CA LEU A 235 2.87 -2.43 8.88
C LEU A 235 3.22 -1.52 7.70
N ALA A 236 2.48 -1.58 6.60
CA ALA A 236 2.76 -0.78 5.41
C ALA A 236 1.52 -0.60 4.54
N CYS A 237 1.18 0.65 4.24
CA CYS A 237 0.16 1.06 3.29
C CYS A 237 0.80 1.91 2.19
N GLY A 238 1.03 1.34 1.01
CA GLY A 238 1.70 2.02 -0.10
C GLY A 238 0.92 3.22 -0.62
N THR A 239 -0.40 3.06 -0.88
CA THR A 239 -1.28 4.16 -1.28
C THR A 239 -1.39 5.23 -0.21
N GLY A 240 -1.36 4.84 1.06
CA GLY A 240 -1.32 5.76 2.20
C GLY A 240 -0.04 6.59 2.24
N ALA A 241 1.12 5.98 1.98
CA ALA A 241 2.39 6.71 1.87
C ALA A 241 2.37 7.75 0.74
N CYS A 242 1.81 7.39 -0.42
CA CYS A 242 1.57 8.32 -1.52
C CYS A 242 0.67 9.49 -1.08
N ALA A 243 -0.45 9.19 -0.43
CA ALA A 243 -1.39 10.20 0.07
C ALA A 243 -0.75 11.14 1.10
N VAL A 244 0.13 10.63 1.98
CA VAL A 244 0.86 11.45 2.98
C VAL A 244 1.79 12.44 2.31
N VAL A 245 2.57 12.02 1.30
CA VAL A 245 3.48 12.93 0.59
C VAL A 245 2.70 13.96 -0.22
N VAL A 246 1.62 13.57 -0.91
CA VAL A 246 0.73 14.50 -1.62
C VAL A 246 0.13 15.52 -0.65
N ALA A 247 -0.44 15.09 0.47
CA ALA A 247 -1.00 15.97 1.49
C ALA A 247 0.05 16.91 2.09
N GLY A 248 1.25 16.39 2.35
CA GLY A 248 2.39 17.17 2.85
C GLY A 248 2.84 18.26 1.87
N ALA A 249 2.93 17.93 0.59
CA ALA A 249 3.27 18.88 -0.47
C ALA A 249 2.19 19.97 -0.64
N LEU A 250 0.91 19.57 -0.66
CA LEU A 250 -0.22 20.51 -0.75
C LEU A 250 -0.31 21.47 0.42
N THR A 251 0.22 21.10 1.58
CA THR A 251 0.22 21.91 2.81
C THR A 251 1.59 22.53 3.12
N SER A 252 2.54 22.46 2.17
CA SER A 252 3.91 23.00 2.29
C SER A 252 4.69 22.46 3.48
N ARG A 253 4.40 21.23 3.92
CA ARG A 253 5.08 20.52 5.01
C ARG A 253 6.19 19.62 4.49
N LEU A 254 6.02 19.08 3.28
CA LEU A 254 6.95 18.20 2.60
C LEU A 254 7.24 18.70 1.19
N SER A 255 8.40 18.32 0.69
CA SER A 255 8.71 18.36 -0.74
C SER A 255 7.86 17.34 -1.49
N ARG A 256 7.70 17.52 -2.81
CA ARG A 256 7.01 16.53 -3.66
C ARG A 256 7.76 15.19 -3.77
N LYS A 257 8.98 15.11 -3.26
CA LYS A 257 9.77 13.90 -3.13
C LYS A 257 10.22 13.72 -1.68
N ALA A 258 9.84 12.61 -1.06
CA ALA A 258 10.14 12.33 0.34
C ALA A 258 10.35 10.85 0.61
N LEU A 259 11.19 10.56 1.61
CA LEU A 259 11.32 9.27 2.24
C LEU A 259 10.22 9.13 3.30
N VAL A 260 9.48 8.06 3.24
CA VAL A 260 8.38 7.75 4.15
C VAL A 260 8.75 6.54 4.99
N HIS A 261 8.88 6.73 6.30
CA HIS A 261 9.11 5.65 7.26
C HIS A 261 7.77 5.07 7.73
N LEU A 262 7.55 3.79 7.44
CA LEU A 262 6.43 3.01 7.94
C LEU A 262 6.94 1.96 8.95
N PRO A 263 6.09 1.40 9.80
CA PRO A 263 6.51 0.33 10.72
C PRO A 263 7.20 -0.86 10.04
N GLY A 264 6.81 -1.19 8.82
CA GLY A 264 7.38 -2.29 8.02
C GLY A 264 8.64 -1.93 7.22
N GLY A 265 9.05 -0.65 7.18
CA GLY A 265 10.24 -0.14 6.45
C GLY A 265 9.93 1.07 5.59
N ASP A 266 10.83 1.42 4.70
CA ASP A 266 10.86 2.69 4.01
C ASP A 266 10.33 2.62 2.57
N LEU A 267 9.63 3.68 2.16
CA LEU A 267 9.23 3.95 0.78
C LEU A 267 9.74 5.32 0.35
N GLN A 268 10.27 5.40 -0.86
CA GLN A 268 10.51 6.68 -1.50
C GLN A 268 9.31 7.03 -2.38
N ILE A 269 8.70 8.18 -2.13
CA ILE A 269 7.55 8.67 -2.86
C ILE A 269 7.96 9.94 -3.60
N GLU A 270 7.57 10.06 -4.88
CA GLU A 270 7.78 11.24 -5.68
C GLU A 270 6.49 11.61 -6.43
N TRP A 271 5.90 12.75 -6.10
CA TRP A 271 4.80 13.33 -6.86
C TRP A 271 5.37 14.25 -7.95
N ARG A 272 5.45 13.75 -9.17
CA ARG A 272 6.11 14.42 -10.29
C ARG A 272 5.35 15.67 -10.73
N ASP A 273 6.10 16.70 -11.13
CA ASP A 273 5.51 17.96 -11.64
C ASP A 273 5.06 17.85 -13.10
N GLY A 274 5.74 17.03 -13.91
CA GLY A 274 5.57 17.01 -15.35
C GLY A 274 4.28 16.36 -15.83
N ASP A 275 3.84 15.30 -15.13
CA ASP A 275 2.65 14.50 -15.50
C ASP A 275 1.67 14.30 -14.34
N ASN A 276 1.96 14.90 -13.19
CA ASN A 276 1.15 14.81 -11.98
C ASN A 276 1.02 13.39 -11.38
N HIS A 277 1.81 12.43 -11.85
CA HIS A 277 1.81 11.06 -11.33
C HIS A 277 2.59 10.93 -10.02
N VAL A 278 2.19 10.00 -9.19
CA VAL A 278 2.89 9.63 -7.96
C VAL A 278 3.66 8.34 -8.19
N ILE A 279 4.98 8.41 -8.05
CA ILE A 279 5.86 7.25 -8.16
C ILE A 279 6.20 6.75 -6.76
N MET A 280 5.93 5.48 -6.52
CA MET A 280 6.26 4.79 -5.28
C MET A 280 7.39 3.81 -5.53
N THR A 281 8.53 4.02 -4.87
CA THR A 281 9.69 3.12 -4.93
C THR A 281 9.91 2.45 -3.59
N GLY A 282 9.99 1.12 -3.59
CA GLY A 282 10.22 0.35 -2.37
C GLY A 282 10.86 -1.00 -2.62
N PRO A 283 11.33 -1.67 -1.56
CA PRO A 283 11.93 -2.98 -1.65
C PRO A 283 10.90 -4.07 -1.92
N ALA A 284 11.41 -5.20 -2.38
CA ALA A 284 10.71 -6.47 -2.41
C ALA A 284 11.68 -7.56 -1.94
N THR A 285 11.24 -8.43 -1.06
CA THR A 285 12.09 -9.41 -0.39
C THR A 285 11.56 -10.82 -0.60
N GLU A 286 12.41 -11.69 -1.12
CA GLU A 286 12.20 -13.13 -1.12
C GLU A 286 12.71 -13.69 0.21
N VAL A 287 11.85 -14.44 0.92
CA VAL A 287 12.15 -14.96 2.26
C VAL A 287 12.62 -16.40 2.20
N PHE A 288 11.82 -17.27 1.57
CA PHE A 288 12.15 -18.68 1.36
C PHE A 288 11.31 -19.30 0.24
N ASN A 289 11.79 -20.43 -0.26
CA ASN A 289 11.06 -21.29 -1.17
C ASN A 289 10.59 -22.56 -0.44
N GLY A 290 9.44 -23.10 -0.82
CA GLY A 290 8.89 -24.29 -0.21
C GLY A 290 7.99 -25.10 -1.13
N GLU A 291 7.60 -26.26 -0.64
CA GLU A 291 6.57 -27.08 -1.26
C GLU A 291 5.44 -27.30 -0.25
N TRP A 292 4.22 -26.92 -0.64
CA TRP A 292 3.03 -27.13 0.16
C TRP A 292 2.33 -28.41 -0.29
N VAL A 293 2.23 -29.38 0.62
CA VAL A 293 1.51 -30.65 0.45
C VAL A 293 0.09 -30.43 0.96
N SER A 294 -0.89 -30.64 0.07
CA SER A 294 -2.33 -30.46 0.37
C SER A 294 -2.94 -31.72 0.97
#